data_4f270cdb7514aa030885f7506ffb6942
#
_entry.id   4f270cdb7514aa030885f7506ffb6942
#
_cell.length_a   1.000
_cell.length_b   1.000
_cell.length_c   1.000
_cell.angle_alpha   90.00
_cell.angle_beta   90.00
_cell.angle_gamma   90.00
#
_symmetry.space_group_name_H-M   'P 1'
#
loop_
_entity.id
_entity.type
_entity.pdbx_description
1 polymer ?
#
loop_
_entity_poly.entity_id
_entity_poly.type
_entity_poly.pdbx_seq_one_letter_code
_entity_poly.pdbx_strand_id
1 'polypeptide(L)'
;MADWQIRTTRPRREPVHGEARPTLKNYITAAGLQRLKDEHRFLLSRERPALVEVVAWAASNGDRRENADYLYGKRRLRQIDSRIRFLTKRIDAAVIVDPAAPRPGSAATRVFFGATVTYKDAAGLEHVVSIVGIDEVDLDRGYFSWRSPLANALMKASPGDCVDLHAPAKTERLEIIGVKYAPIPMDPFREPPGAQSTPKVEGS
;
A
#
# COMPACT_ATOMS: atom_id res chain seq x y z
N MET A 1 50.65 13.52 -44.17
CA MET A 1 49.76 12.36 -44.17
C MET A 1 48.95 12.40 -42.87
N ALA A 2 47.70 12.83 -42.94
CA ALA A 2 46.84 12.99 -41.79
C ALA A 2 45.81 11.84 -41.80
N ASP A 3 45.92 10.96 -40.78
CA ASP A 3 45.02 9.83 -40.59
C ASP A 3 43.67 10.34 -40.04
N TRP A 4 42.64 10.19 -40.85
CA TRP A 4 41.28 10.53 -40.52
C TRP A 4 40.56 9.30 -39.94
N GLN A 5 40.48 9.21 -38.59
CA GLN A 5 39.76 8.12 -37.93
C GLN A 5 38.25 8.35 -38.00
N ILE A 6 37.57 7.49 -38.72
CA ILE A 6 36.12 7.42 -38.84
C ILE A 6 35.56 7.01 -37.47
N ARG A 7 34.89 7.94 -36.77
CA ARG A 7 34.08 7.63 -35.59
C ARG A 7 32.84 6.87 -36.04
N THR A 8 32.83 5.58 -35.81
CA THR A 8 31.62 4.76 -35.94
C THR A 8 30.61 5.15 -34.83
N THR A 9 29.57 5.86 -35.24
CA THR A 9 28.40 6.13 -34.36
C THR A 9 27.69 4.83 -34.08
N ARG A 10 27.65 4.41 -32.80
CA ARG A 10 26.83 3.30 -32.37
C ARG A 10 25.34 3.60 -32.69
N PRO A 11 24.62 2.67 -33.32
CA PRO A 11 23.21 2.87 -33.59
C PRO A 11 22.45 3.03 -32.24
N ARG A 12 21.67 4.10 -32.15
CA ARG A 12 20.75 4.37 -31.04
C ARG A 12 19.75 3.22 -31.02
N ARG A 13 19.79 2.38 -29.98
CA ARG A 13 18.77 1.34 -29.74
C ARG A 13 17.44 2.04 -29.60
N GLU A 14 16.55 1.82 -30.54
CA GLU A 14 15.16 2.20 -30.42
C GLU A 14 14.54 1.48 -29.20
N PRO A 15 13.69 2.16 -28.40
CA PRO A 15 12.99 1.50 -27.30
C PRO A 15 12.04 0.47 -27.91
N VAL A 16 12.25 -0.79 -27.60
CA VAL A 16 11.32 -1.87 -27.95
C VAL A 16 9.99 -1.57 -27.28
N HIS A 17 8.99 -1.21 -28.07
CA HIS A 17 7.63 -1.00 -27.61
C HIS A 17 7.08 -2.30 -27.01
N GLY A 18 6.73 -2.23 -25.71
CA GLY A 18 5.57 -2.92 -25.19
C GLY A 18 5.68 -4.37 -24.78
N GLU A 19 6.59 -4.71 -23.84
CA GLU A 19 6.18 -5.66 -22.83
C GLU A 19 5.67 -4.82 -21.64
N ALA A 20 4.33 -4.78 -21.48
CA ALA A 20 3.72 -4.24 -20.29
C ALA A 20 4.35 -4.98 -19.09
N ARG A 21 5.12 -4.28 -18.28
CA ARG A 21 5.66 -4.85 -17.03
C ARG A 21 4.48 -5.48 -16.31
N PRO A 22 4.56 -6.78 -15.92
CA PRO A 22 3.44 -7.43 -15.27
C PRO A 22 3.01 -6.56 -14.10
N THR A 23 1.80 -6.05 -14.17
CA THR A 23 1.23 -5.25 -13.08
C THR A 23 1.19 -6.18 -11.87
N LEU A 24 2.04 -5.90 -10.89
CA LEU A 24 2.11 -6.71 -9.67
C LEU A 24 0.72 -6.75 -9.04
N LYS A 25 0.15 -7.95 -8.98
CA LYS A 25 -1.15 -8.18 -8.35
C LYS A 25 -1.15 -7.59 -6.95
N ASN A 26 -2.15 -6.79 -6.65
CA ASN A 26 -2.36 -6.22 -5.33
C ASN A 26 -3.35 -7.10 -4.55
N TYR A 27 -2.84 -8.17 -3.92
CA TYR A 27 -3.66 -8.97 -3.03
C TYR A 27 -4.07 -8.14 -1.82
N ILE A 28 -5.37 -8.15 -1.52
CA ILE A 28 -5.97 -7.34 -0.46
C ILE A 28 -7.23 -8.04 0.08
N THR A 29 -7.57 -7.81 1.36
CA THR A 29 -8.84 -8.27 1.90
C THR A 29 -10.00 -7.37 1.43
N ALA A 30 -11.23 -7.87 1.54
CA ALA A 30 -12.42 -7.06 1.21
C ALA A 30 -12.50 -5.80 2.10
N ALA A 31 -12.16 -5.91 3.38
CA ALA A 31 -12.17 -4.79 4.33
C ALA A 31 -11.07 -3.76 3.99
N GLY A 32 -9.86 -4.22 3.67
CA GLY A 32 -8.78 -3.34 3.24
C GLY A 32 -9.10 -2.60 1.94
N LEU A 33 -9.69 -3.28 0.96
CA LEU A 33 -10.15 -2.62 -0.27
C LEU A 33 -11.23 -1.59 0.00
N GLN A 34 -12.18 -1.89 0.89
CA GLN A 34 -13.22 -0.94 1.26
C GLN A 34 -12.62 0.33 1.88
N ARG A 35 -11.64 0.19 2.78
CA ARG A 35 -10.91 1.31 3.37
C ARG A 35 -10.26 2.20 2.31
N LEU A 36 -9.60 1.61 1.30
CA LEU A 36 -8.99 2.38 0.20
C LEU A 36 -10.05 3.12 -0.63
N LYS A 37 -11.20 2.48 -0.89
CA LYS A 37 -12.32 3.09 -1.63
C LYS A 37 -12.94 4.25 -0.87
N ASP A 38 -13.07 4.14 0.45
CA ASP A 38 -13.66 5.18 1.29
C ASP A 38 -12.72 6.39 1.39
N GLU A 39 -11.40 6.18 1.55
CA GLU A 39 -10.40 7.24 1.48
C GLU A 39 -10.42 7.94 0.12
N HIS A 40 -10.43 7.16 -0.96
CA HIS A 40 -10.48 7.70 -2.32
C HIS A 40 -11.73 8.56 -2.55
N ARG A 41 -12.91 8.08 -2.13
CA ARG A 41 -14.17 8.82 -2.21
C ARG A 41 -14.12 10.11 -1.41
N PHE A 42 -13.62 10.06 -0.16
CA PHE A 42 -13.47 11.22 0.69
C PHE A 42 -12.60 12.31 0.04
N LEU A 43 -11.43 11.91 -0.49
CA LEU A 43 -10.51 12.85 -1.14
C LEU A 43 -11.14 13.50 -2.39
N LEU A 44 -11.86 12.72 -3.21
CA LEU A 44 -12.49 13.23 -4.43
C LEU A 44 -13.69 14.13 -4.17
N SER A 45 -14.57 13.72 -3.24
CA SER A 45 -15.89 14.36 -3.08
C SER A 45 -15.93 15.43 -1.99
N ARG A 46 -14.94 15.46 -1.09
CA ARG A 46 -14.92 16.40 0.06
C ARG A 46 -13.64 17.20 0.15
N GLU A 47 -12.51 16.57 0.43
CA GLU A 47 -11.28 17.30 0.75
C GLU A 47 -10.78 18.13 -0.44
N ARG A 48 -10.71 17.53 -1.63
CA ARG A 48 -10.24 18.22 -2.83
C ARG A 48 -11.13 19.43 -3.22
N PRO A 49 -12.47 19.30 -3.33
CA PRO A 49 -13.32 20.45 -3.64
C PRO A 49 -13.20 21.57 -2.62
N ALA A 50 -13.28 21.27 -1.32
CA ALA A 50 -13.14 22.26 -0.26
C ALA A 50 -11.80 23.03 -0.34
N LEU A 51 -10.70 22.31 -0.62
CA LEU A 51 -9.40 22.95 -0.76
C LEU A 51 -9.30 23.81 -2.04
N VAL A 52 -9.98 23.43 -3.13
CA VAL A 52 -10.05 24.24 -4.36
C VAL A 52 -10.71 25.59 -4.07
N GLU A 53 -11.79 25.62 -3.30
CA GLU A 53 -12.45 26.87 -2.89
C GLU A 53 -11.53 27.76 -2.06
N VAL A 54 -10.83 27.19 -1.08
CA VAL A 54 -9.85 27.91 -0.25
C VAL A 54 -8.73 28.50 -1.12
N VAL A 55 -8.19 27.73 -2.06
CA VAL A 55 -7.12 28.20 -2.97
C VAL A 55 -7.64 29.29 -3.91
N ALA A 56 -8.88 29.17 -4.41
CA ALA A 56 -9.50 30.18 -5.25
C ALA A 56 -9.69 31.50 -4.49
N TRP A 57 -10.19 31.42 -3.26
CA TRP A 57 -10.33 32.59 -2.36
C TRP A 57 -8.96 33.24 -2.08
N ALA A 58 -7.97 32.45 -1.70
CA ALA A 58 -6.61 32.98 -1.46
C ALA A 58 -6.03 33.63 -2.71
N ALA A 59 -6.30 33.11 -3.90
CA ALA A 59 -5.84 33.67 -5.17
C ALA A 59 -6.47 35.03 -5.50
N SER A 60 -7.62 35.36 -4.92
CA SER A 60 -8.30 36.65 -5.10
C SER A 60 -7.79 37.74 -4.16
N ASN A 61 -7.08 37.39 -3.09
CA ASN A 61 -6.69 38.29 -1.99
C ASN A 61 -5.23 38.82 -2.09
N GLY A 62 -4.77 39.19 -3.28
CA GLY A 62 -3.47 39.84 -3.47
C GLY A 62 -2.50 39.13 -4.41
N ASP A 63 -1.20 39.50 -4.34
CA ASP A 63 -0.18 38.90 -5.20
C ASP A 63 0.02 37.40 -4.85
N ARG A 64 -0.25 36.57 -5.85
CA ARG A 64 -0.13 35.10 -5.72
C ARG A 64 1.28 34.64 -5.35
N ARG A 65 2.31 35.41 -5.60
CA ARG A 65 3.71 35.04 -5.33
C ARG A 65 4.04 35.19 -3.86
N GLU A 66 3.45 36.17 -3.18
CA GLU A 66 3.70 36.49 -1.76
C GLU A 66 2.60 35.92 -0.83
N ASN A 67 1.53 35.37 -1.40
CA ASN A 67 0.43 34.81 -0.64
C ASN A 67 0.75 33.38 -0.16
N ALA A 68 1.14 33.27 1.13
CA ALA A 68 1.50 32.00 1.75
C ALA A 68 0.36 30.98 1.72
N ASP A 69 -0.88 31.40 1.93
CA ASP A 69 -2.07 30.51 1.92
C ASP A 69 -2.30 29.92 0.54
N TYR A 70 -2.15 30.73 -0.51
CA TYR A 70 -2.22 30.25 -1.88
C TYR A 70 -1.15 29.21 -2.21
N LEU A 71 0.09 29.47 -1.82
CA LEU A 71 1.22 28.55 -2.07
C LEU A 71 1.06 27.24 -1.29
N TYR A 72 0.63 27.33 -0.03
CA TYR A 72 0.35 26.17 0.82
C TYR A 72 -0.81 25.34 0.24
N GLY A 73 -1.91 25.98 -0.09
CA GLY A 73 -3.08 25.32 -0.68
C GLY A 73 -2.75 24.59 -1.99
N LYS A 74 -1.98 25.23 -2.88
CA LYS A 74 -1.50 24.57 -4.12
C LYS A 74 -0.61 23.36 -3.85
N ARG A 75 0.24 23.44 -2.82
CA ARG A 75 1.08 22.29 -2.41
C ARG A 75 0.21 21.15 -1.92
N ARG A 76 -0.77 21.45 -1.07
CA ARG A 76 -1.72 20.46 -0.55
C ARG A 76 -2.57 19.82 -1.65
N LEU A 77 -3.08 20.60 -2.62
CA LEU A 77 -3.80 20.07 -3.78
C LEU A 77 -2.96 19.03 -4.55
N ARG A 78 -1.69 19.34 -4.81
CA ARG A 78 -0.80 18.37 -5.49
C ARG A 78 -0.61 17.08 -4.68
N GLN A 79 -0.57 17.15 -3.36
CA GLN A 79 -0.49 15.97 -2.49
C GLN A 79 -1.77 15.13 -2.60
N ILE A 80 -2.94 15.77 -2.52
CA ILE A 80 -4.25 15.12 -2.67
C ILE A 80 -4.36 14.46 -4.05
N ASP A 81 -4.06 15.18 -5.12
CA ASP A 81 -4.09 14.63 -6.49
C ASP A 81 -3.13 13.44 -6.67
N SER A 82 -1.96 13.49 -6.03
CA SER A 82 -1.01 12.38 -6.03
C SER A 82 -1.57 11.18 -5.26
N ARG A 83 -2.20 11.42 -4.09
CA ARG A 83 -2.82 10.35 -3.28
C ARG A 83 -4.00 9.71 -4.02
N ILE A 84 -4.87 10.51 -4.65
CA ILE A 84 -5.97 10.01 -5.48
C ILE A 84 -5.44 9.09 -6.58
N ARG A 85 -4.45 9.54 -7.36
CA ARG A 85 -3.83 8.70 -8.41
C ARG A 85 -3.22 7.41 -7.88
N PHE A 86 -2.59 7.47 -6.70
CA PHE A 86 -2.06 6.28 -6.03
C PHE A 86 -3.19 5.31 -5.68
N LEU A 87 -4.25 5.79 -5.00
CA LEU A 87 -5.39 4.97 -4.58
C LEU A 87 -6.10 4.35 -5.78
N THR A 88 -6.33 5.13 -6.85
CA THR A 88 -6.93 4.61 -8.10
C THR A 88 -6.15 3.41 -8.62
N LYS A 89 -4.82 3.54 -8.76
CA LYS A 89 -3.97 2.44 -9.25
C LYS A 89 -4.00 1.22 -8.31
N ARG A 90 -4.08 1.44 -6.99
CA ARG A 90 -4.14 0.35 -6.01
C ARG A 90 -5.47 -0.38 -6.05
N ILE A 91 -6.57 0.36 -6.19
CA ILE A 91 -7.92 -0.18 -6.31
C ILE A 91 -8.07 -0.96 -7.63
N ASP A 92 -7.61 -0.40 -8.75
CA ASP A 92 -7.70 -1.03 -10.07
C ASP A 92 -6.89 -2.35 -10.16
N ALA A 93 -5.75 -2.41 -9.46
CA ALA A 93 -4.91 -3.60 -9.41
C ALA A 93 -5.31 -4.60 -8.31
N ALA A 94 -6.38 -4.33 -7.55
CA ALA A 94 -6.77 -5.12 -6.40
C ALA A 94 -7.27 -6.52 -6.80
N VAL A 95 -6.72 -7.53 -6.14
CA VAL A 95 -7.20 -8.92 -6.19
C VAL A 95 -7.70 -9.26 -4.80
N ILE A 96 -9.03 -9.35 -4.66
CA ILE A 96 -9.66 -9.62 -3.37
C ILE A 96 -9.42 -11.07 -2.98
N VAL A 97 -8.94 -11.28 -1.76
CA VAL A 97 -8.80 -12.60 -1.15
C VAL A 97 -9.54 -12.59 0.19
N ASP A 98 -10.46 -13.53 0.36
CA ASP A 98 -11.12 -13.73 1.64
C ASP A 98 -10.26 -14.66 2.53
N PRO A 99 -9.73 -14.18 3.66
CA PRO A 99 -8.99 -15.01 4.60
C PRO A 99 -9.80 -16.17 5.17
N ALA A 100 -11.11 -16.01 5.31
CA ALA A 100 -12.00 -17.03 5.88
C ALA A 100 -12.54 -18.05 4.86
N ALA A 101 -12.27 -17.85 3.56
CA ALA A 101 -12.73 -18.77 2.52
C ALA A 101 -12.20 -20.20 2.75
N PRO A 102 -13.04 -21.24 2.60
CA PRO A 102 -12.61 -22.62 2.72
C PRO A 102 -11.46 -22.95 1.76
N ARG A 103 -10.44 -23.61 2.28
CA ARG A 103 -9.27 -24.03 1.48
C ARG A 103 -9.20 -25.55 1.37
N PRO A 104 -9.08 -26.11 0.16
CA PRO A 104 -9.07 -27.56 -0.02
C PRO A 104 -7.74 -28.18 0.42
N GLY A 105 -7.81 -29.38 1.01
CA GLY A 105 -6.67 -30.25 1.29
C GLY A 105 -5.54 -29.57 2.09
N SER A 106 -4.31 -29.80 1.68
CA SER A 106 -3.11 -29.24 2.36
C SER A 106 -3.01 -27.73 2.31
N ALA A 107 -3.81 -27.03 1.50
CA ALA A 107 -3.82 -25.57 1.47
C ALA A 107 -4.44 -24.95 2.75
N ALA A 108 -5.23 -25.73 3.50
CA ALA A 108 -5.81 -25.31 4.77
C ALA A 108 -4.76 -25.20 5.91
N THR A 109 -3.68 -25.96 5.81
CA THR A 109 -2.62 -26.02 6.83
C THR A 109 -1.31 -25.32 6.42
N ARG A 110 -1.21 -24.88 5.15
CA ARG A 110 -0.04 -24.15 4.65
C ARG A 110 -0.23 -22.65 4.75
N VAL A 111 0.87 -21.95 4.95
CA VAL A 111 0.89 -20.48 5.00
C VAL A 111 0.76 -19.88 3.60
N PHE A 112 -0.32 -19.13 3.38
CA PHE A 112 -0.55 -18.29 2.21
C PHE A 112 -1.07 -16.93 2.63
N PHE A 113 -1.39 -16.05 1.67
CA PHE A 113 -2.05 -14.79 1.92
C PHE A 113 -3.33 -14.97 2.77
N GLY A 114 -3.52 -14.14 3.78
CA GLY A 114 -4.65 -14.21 4.71
C GLY A 114 -4.47 -15.22 5.85
N ALA A 115 -3.32 -15.91 5.95
CA ALA A 115 -3.01 -16.79 7.08
C ALA A 115 -2.65 -15.97 8.32
N THR A 116 -3.15 -16.41 9.47
CA THR A 116 -2.61 -16.05 10.79
C THR A 116 -1.71 -17.19 11.24
N VAL A 117 -0.44 -16.89 11.45
CA VAL A 117 0.62 -17.86 11.74
C VAL A 117 1.10 -17.64 13.17
N THR A 118 1.16 -18.73 13.94
CA THR A 118 1.86 -18.77 15.22
C THR A 118 3.19 -19.44 15.00
N TYR A 119 4.29 -18.78 15.37
CA TYR A 119 5.64 -19.34 15.27
C TYR A 119 6.44 -19.03 16.53
N LYS A 120 7.50 -19.84 16.78
CA LYS A 120 8.53 -19.58 17.79
C LYS A 120 9.78 -19.04 17.14
N ASP A 121 10.38 -18.07 17.77
CA ASP A 121 11.72 -17.59 17.41
C ASP A 121 12.84 -18.45 18.02
N ALA A 122 14.10 -18.10 17.74
CA ALA A 122 15.26 -18.80 18.27
C ALA A 122 15.39 -18.74 19.81
N ALA A 123 14.71 -17.78 20.48
CA ALA A 123 14.65 -17.66 21.92
C ALA A 123 13.51 -18.50 22.53
N GLY A 124 12.67 -19.13 21.69
CA GLY A 124 11.52 -19.92 22.12
C GLY A 124 10.28 -19.07 22.42
N LEU A 125 10.29 -17.77 22.10
CA LEU A 125 9.14 -16.89 22.28
C LEU A 125 8.14 -17.11 21.15
N GLU A 126 6.85 -17.17 21.52
CA GLU A 126 5.76 -17.30 20.56
C GLU A 126 5.31 -15.94 20.02
N HIS A 127 5.15 -15.89 18.71
CA HIS A 127 4.66 -14.74 17.97
C HIS A 127 3.46 -15.13 17.15
N VAL A 128 2.49 -14.22 17.04
CA VAL A 128 1.30 -14.39 16.20
C VAL A 128 1.28 -13.26 15.18
N VAL A 129 1.28 -13.63 13.89
CA VAL A 129 1.29 -12.67 12.80
C VAL A 129 0.24 -13.02 11.74
N SER A 130 -0.36 -12.01 11.13
CA SER A 130 -1.30 -12.20 10.01
C SER A 130 -0.68 -11.68 8.72
N ILE A 131 -0.76 -12.47 7.64
CA ILE A 131 -0.22 -12.10 6.34
C ILE A 131 -1.29 -11.39 5.53
N VAL A 132 -1.08 -10.09 5.30
CA VAL A 132 -2.05 -9.16 4.69
C VAL A 132 -1.50 -8.48 3.45
N GLY A 133 -2.31 -7.63 2.82
CA GLY A 133 -1.91 -6.79 1.70
C GLY A 133 -0.89 -5.72 2.08
N ILE A 134 -0.27 -5.13 1.06
CA ILE A 134 0.74 -4.07 1.27
C ILE A 134 0.10 -2.83 1.91
N ASP A 135 -1.17 -2.58 1.61
CA ASP A 135 -1.93 -1.42 2.11
C ASP A 135 -2.63 -1.69 3.45
N GLU A 136 -2.44 -2.90 4.02
CA GLU A 136 -3.13 -3.39 5.22
C GLU A 136 -2.19 -3.60 6.41
N VAL A 137 -0.94 -3.18 6.27
CA VAL A 137 0.10 -3.37 7.29
C VAL A 137 -0.25 -2.60 8.56
N ASP A 138 -0.18 -3.30 9.70
CA ASP A 138 -0.33 -2.77 11.05
C ASP A 138 0.54 -3.61 12.00
N LEU A 139 1.73 -3.10 12.31
CA LEU A 139 2.71 -3.86 13.10
C LEU A 139 2.28 -4.04 14.55
N ASP A 140 1.49 -3.11 15.10
CA ASP A 140 0.99 -3.18 16.48
C ASP A 140 -0.01 -4.33 16.64
N ARG A 141 -0.71 -4.69 15.56
CA ARG A 141 -1.61 -5.85 15.49
C ARG A 141 -0.97 -7.12 14.95
N GLY A 142 0.32 -7.08 14.63
CA GLY A 142 1.02 -8.20 14.00
C GLY A 142 0.60 -8.44 12.54
N TYR A 143 0.16 -7.40 11.80
CA TYR A 143 -0.21 -7.51 10.39
C TYR A 143 0.96 -7.17 9.49
N PHE A 144 1.49 -8.18 8.83
CA PHE A 144 2.66 -8.08 7.97
C PHE A 144 2.27 -8.19 6.49
N SER A 145 2.88 -7.35 5.67
CA SER A 145 2.72 -7.46 4.21
C SER A 145 3.17 -8.84 3.73
N TRP A 146 2.39 -9.46 2.83
CA TRP A 146 2.79 -10.70 2.15
C TRP A 146 4.12 -10.59 1.38
N ARG A 147 4.63 -9.38 1.16
CA ARG A 147 5.93 -9.10 0.53
C ARG A 147 7.05 -8.86 1.53
N SER A 148 6.77 -8.85 2.82
CA SER A 148 7.80 -8.67 3.85
C SER A 148 8.77 -9.86 3.89
N PRO A 149 10.01 -9.68 4.36
CA PRO A 149 10.95 -10.79 4.54
C PRO A 149 10.38 -11.90 5.43
N LEU A 150 9.68 -11.52 6.51
CA LEU A 150 9.03 -12.48 7.41
C LEU A 150 7.96 -13.30 6.68
N ALA A 151 7.05 -12.64 5.96
CA ALA A 151 6.02 -13.35 5.20
C ALA A 151 6.64 -14.28 4.13
N ASN A 152 7.70 -13.83 3.46
CA ASN A 152 8.40 -14.66 2.47
C ASN A 152 9.04 -15.90 3.08
N ALA A 153 9.60 -15.80 4.28
CA ALA A 153 10.16 -16.95 5.01
C ALA A 153 9.08 -17.94 5.43
N LEU A 154 7.93 -17.44 5.91
CA LEU A 154 6.81 -18.28 6.37
C LEU A 154 6.00 -18.91 5.22
N MET A 155 6.00 -18.28 4.03
CA MET A 155 5.14 -18.67 2.91
C MET A 155 5.34 -20.13 2.49
N LYS A 156 4.23 -20.85 2.30
CA LYS A 156 4.13 -22.27 1.91
C LYS A 156 4.55 -23.27 2.98
N ALA A 157 5.05 -22.84 4.13
CA ALA A 157 5.39 -23.70 5.23
C ALA A 157 4.12 -24.21 5.96
N SER A 158 4.27 -25.27 6.73
CA SER A 158 3.21 -25.97 7.48
C SER A 158 3.57 -26.03 8.96
N PRO A 159 2.63 -26.27 9.88
CA PRO A 159 2.94 -26.53 11.28
C PRO A 159 3.98 -27.66 11.44
N GLY A 160 4.98 -27.43 12.28
CA GLY A 160 6.14 -28.30 12.49
C GLY A 160 7.35 -28.01 11.59
N ASP A 161 7.17 -27.18 10.54
CA ASP A 161 8.31 -26.77 9.70
C ASP A 161 9.17 -25.74 10.40
N CYS A 162 10.49 -25.81 10.15
CA CYS A 162 11.43 -24.76 10.50
C CYS A 162 11.84 -23.99 9.26
N VAL A 163 11.83 -22.66 9.33
CA VAL A 163 12.19 -21.77 8.24
C VAL A 163 13.24 -20.76 8.68
N ASP A 164 14.05 -20.30 7.75
CA ASP A 164 15.10 -19.31 8.04
C ASP A 164 14.63 -17.92 7.58
N LEU A 165 14.51 -16.99 8.51
CA LEU A 165 14.27 -15.57 8.26
C LEU A 165 15.59 -14.86 8.00
N HIS A 166 15.82 -14.47 6.75
CA HIS A 166 16.99 -13.67 6.38
C HIS A 166 16.69 -12.18 6.60
N ALA A 167 17.15 -11.63 7.70
CA ALA A 167 17.13 -10.20 7.99
C ALA A 167 18.54 -9.58 7.75
N PRO A 168 18.64 -8.26 7.46
CA PRO A 168 19.94 -7.63 7.15
C PRO A 168 21.01 -7.81 8.24
N ALA A 169 20.59 -7.93 9.51
CA ALA A 169 21.50 -8.05 10.65
C ALA A 169 21.82 -9.50 11.01
N LYS A 170 20.91 -10.44 10.79
CA LYS A 170 21.08 -11.87 11.16
C LYS A 170 20.11 -12.75 10.39
N THR A 171 20.47 -14.03 10.24
CA THR A 171 19.52 -15.09 9.90
C THR A 171 18.98 -15.69 11.19
N GLU A 172 17.66 -15.81 11.28
CA GLU A 172 16.98 -16.34 12.45
C GLU A 172 16.12 -17.53 12.07
N ARG A 173 16.22 -18.61 12.83
CA ARG A 173 15.40 -19.81 12.61
C ARG A 173 14.09 -19.68 13.34
N LEU A 174 12.99 -19.91 12.62
CA LEU A 174 11.63 -19.85 13.13
C LEU A 174 10.98 -21.24 13.01
N GLU A 175 10.27 -21.66 14.05
CA GLU A 175 9.49 -22.90 14.06
C GLU A 175 8.00 -22.56 13.96
N ILE A 176 7.28 -23.11 12.99
CA ILE A 176 5.87 -22.85 12.79
C ILE A 176 5.05 -23.77 13.69
N ILE A 177 4.31 -23.16 14.62
CA ILE A 177 3.47 -23.88 15.58
C ILE A 177 2.09 -24.10 15.03
N GLY A 178 1.52 -23.11 14.34
CA GLY A 178 0.16 -23.21 13.82
C GLY A 178 -0.16 -22.25 12.70
N VAL A 179 -1.10 -22.65 11.87
CA VAL A 179 -1.64 -21.84 10.76
C VAL A 179 -3.15 -21.83 10.87
N LYS A 180 -3.74 -20.65 10.89
CA LYS A 180 -5.18 -20.45 10.99
C LYS A 180 -5.66 -19.49 9.92
N TYR A 181 -6.82 -19.75 9.39
CA TYR A 181 -7.54 -18.89 8.46
C TYR A 181 -8.84 -18.41 9.10
N ALA A 182 -8.93 -17.11 9.31
CA ALA A 182 -10.11 -16.46 9.92
C ALA A 182 -10.22 -15.02 9.36
N PRO A 183 -11.37 -14.37 9.50
CA PRO A 183 -11.48 -12.96 9.17
C PRO A 183 -10.41 -12.15 9.91
N ILE A 184 -9.70 -11.28 9.18
CA ILE A 184 -8.70 -10.38 9.74
C ILE A 184 -9.36 -9.01 9.89
N PRO A 185 -9.61 -8.53 11.14
CA PRO A 185 -10.27 -7.26 11.38
C PRO A 185 -9.44 -6.09 10.87
N MET A 186 -10.04 -5.21 10.09
CA MET A 186 -9.44 -3.97 9.62
C MET A 186 -10.23 -2.78 10.11
N ASP A 187 -9.55 -1.74 10.59
CA ASP A 187 -10.23 -0.49 10.93
C ASP A 187 -10.77 0.16 9.67
N PRO A 188 -12.01 0.65 9.69
CA PRO A 188 -12.55 1.42 8.58
C PRO A 188 -11.77 2.73 8.41
N PHE A 189 -11.85 3.32 7.23
CA PHE A 189 -11.33 4.66 7.00
C PHE A 189 -12.01 5.64 7.97
N ARG A 190 -11.21 6.47 8.64
CA ARG A 190 -11.70 7.56 9.49
C ARG A 190 -11.33 8.88 8.82
N GLU A 191 -12.32 9.74 8.67
CA GLU A 191 -12.08 11.09 8.17
C GLU A 191 -11.18 11.85 9.16
N PRO A 192 -10.19 12.64 8.69
CA PRO A 192 -9.36 13.45 9.58
C PRO A 192 -10.21 14.41 10.42
N PRO A 193 -9.88 14.65 11.68
CA PRO A 193 -10.55 15.64 12.49
C PRO A 193 -10.43 17.02 11.83
N GLY A 194 -11.55 17.74 11.67
CA GLY A 194 -11.62 19.03 10.99
C GLY A 194 -12.10 18.98 9.53
N ALA A 195 -12.24 17.80 8.94
CA ALA A 195 -12.80 17.66 7.58
C ALA A 195 -14.31 17.99 7.50
N GLN A 196 -14.97 18.20 8.62
CA GLN A 196 -16.44 18.41 8.68
C GLN A 196 -16.89 19.87 8.66
N SER A 197 -15.97 20.83 8.61
CA SER A 197 -16.35 22.24 8.55
C SER A 197 -16.10 22.85 7.17
N THR A 198 -16.98 22.59 6.22
CA THR A 198 -17.31 23.61 5.23
C THR A 198 -18.09 24.70 5.96
N PRO A 199 -17.62 25.96 6.06
CA PRO A 199 -18.48 27.03 6.50
C PRO A 199 -19.61 27.12 5.48
N LYS A 200 -20.87 26.91 5.92
CA LYS A 200 -22.02 27.38 5.18
C LYS A 200 -21.81 28.87 4.98
N VAL A 201 -21.54 29.28 3.74
CA VAL A 201 -21.70 30.67 3.35
C VAL A 201 -23.20 30.90 3.39
N GLU A 202 -23.70 31.43 4.52
CA GLU A 202 -25.04 32.02 4.56
C GLU A 202 -25.00 33.26 3.68
N GLY A 203 -25.63 33.14 2.49
CA GLY A 203 -25.86 34.24 1.63
C GLY A 203 -26.88 35.20 2.28
N SER A 204 -26.48 36.43 2.43
CA SER A 204 -27.37 37.60 2.56
C SER A 204 -27.51 38.24 1.20
#